data_9d5f1e5acbbf50f5486b36986292eb58
#
_entry.id   9d5f1e5acbbf50f5486b36986292eb58
#
_cell.length_a   1.000
_cell.length_b   1.000
_cell.length_c   1.000
_cell.angle_alpha   90.00
_cell.angle_beta   90.00
_cell.angle_gamma   90.00
#
_symmetry.space_group_name_H-M   'P 1'
#
loop_
_entity.id
_entity.type
_entity.pdbx_description
1 polymer ?
#
loop_
_entity_poly.entity_id
_entity_poly.type
_entity_poly.pdbx_seq_one_letter_code
_entity_poly.pdbx_strand_id
1 'polypeptide(L)'
;MAMLEIRGVRKSFHTYAKPGVRPGIFGRAPKPVSSLDVLRGVDLTVEKGDVVAILGPSGSGKTTLLRCLNFLETADAGTLTFDGEAFDLARADRASIARLRRKTAFVFQNYNLFRNKTALQNVTEGLIVARKMPKNEANAIGMKMLEKVGLADRADYYPRQLSGGQQQRVAIARALASDPEIIYFDEPTSALDPELTGEVLAVMRQLAQEGMTMLVVTHETVSYTHLRAHET
;
A
#
# COMPACT_ATOMS: atom_id res chain seq x y z
N MET A 1 -17.54 14.37 -0.20
CA MET A 1 -17.87 13.35 0.84
C MET A 1 -16.64 12.50 1.02
N ALA A 2 -16.11 12.41 2.24
CA ALA A 2 -14.86 11.71 2.50
C ALA A 2 -14.94 10.26 2.01
N MET A 3 -13.97 9.85 1.22
CA MET A 3 -13.82 8.47 0.75
C MET A 3 -13.20 7.59 1.83
N LEU A 4 -12.19 8.13 2.53
CA LEU A 4 -11.51 7.47 3.65
C LEU A 4 -11.43 8.44 4.80
N GLU A 5 -11.85 8.00 5.98
CA GLU A 5 -11.73 8.74 7.23
C GLU A 5 -11.17 7.80 8.30
N ILE A 6 -10.12 8.21 8.97
CA ILE A 6 -9.54 7.49 10.10
C ILE A 6 -9.59 8.35 11.36
N ARG A 7 -9.89 7.74 12.50
CA ARG A 7 -10.00 8.39 13.78
C ARG A 7 -9.31 7.59 14.87
N GLY A 8 -8.47 8.27 15.64
CA GLY A 8 -7.85 7.76 16.85
C GLY A 8 -6.95 6.55 16.66
N VAL A 9 -6.25 6.41 15.51
CA VAL A 9 -5.43 5.25 15.22
C VAL A 9 -4.22 5.20 16.15
N ARG A 10 -4.10 4.09 16.91
CA ARG A 10 -3.01 3.85 17.86
C ARG A 10 -2.33 2.54 17.55
N LYS A 11 -0.99 2.52 17.70
CA LYS A 11 -0.17 1.32 17.59
C LYS A 11 1.06 1.41 18.45
N SER A 12 1.26 0.38 19.27
CA SER A 12 2.46 0.19 20.08
C SER A 12 3.09 -1.17 19.76
N PHE A 13 4.40 -1.23 19.77
CA PHE A 13 5.16 -2.47 19.65
C PHE A 13 5.76 -2.83 21.01
N HIS A 14 5.63 -4.10 21.41
CA HIS A 14 6.08 -4.60 22.69
C HIS A 14 7.24 -5.60 22.51
N THR A 15 8.31 -5.39 23.23
CA THR A 15 9.44 -6.34 23.29
C THR A 15 9.38 -7.15 24.56
N TYR A 16 9.50 -8.48 24.47
CA TYR A 16 9.49 -9.40 25.60
C TYR A 16 10.90 -9.98 25.83
N ALA A 17 11.30 -10.19 27.11
CA ALA A 17 12.67 -10.55 27.49
C ALA A 17 13.18 -11.93 26.99
N LYS A 18 12.30 -12.83 26.53
CA LYS A 18 12.65 -14.15 25.94
C LYS A 18 11.71 -14.50 24.80
N PRO A 19 12.19 -14.68 23.55
CA PRO A 19 11.42 -15.32 22.50
C PRO A 19 11.16 -16.78 22.91
N GLY A 20 9.88 -17.20 22.97
CA GLY A 20 9.51 -18.59 23.16
C GLY A 20 8.90 -19.00 24.51
N VAL A 21 8.75 -18.11 25.48
CA VAL A 21 7.95 -18.41 26.66
C VAL A 21 6.47 -18.34 26.30
N ARG A 22 5.86 -19.49 25.98
CA ARG A 22 4.39 -19.58 25.87
C ARG A 22 3.78 -19.31 27.25
N PRO A 23 2.71 -18.53 27.38
CA PRO A 23 1.96 -18.43 28.62
C PRO A 23 1.57 -19.87 29.04
N GLY A 24 1.96 -20.28 30.23
CA GLY A 24 1.46 -21.52 30.79
C GLY A 24 -0.07 -21.47 30.88
N ILE A 25 -0.73 -22.62 30.85
CA ILE A 25 -2.19 -22.76 30.89
C ILE A 25 -2.86 -22.01 32.06
N PHE A 26 -2.07 -21.54 33.04
CA PHE A 26 -2.50 -20.78 34.23
C PHE A 26 -1.63 -19.52 34.52
N GLY A 27 -0.81 -19.05 33.59
CA GLY A 27 0.11 -17.93 33.83
C GLY A 27 -0.41 -16.58 33.31
N ARG A 28 -0.24 -15.50 34.07
CA ARG A 28 -0.38 -14.13 33.58
C ARG A 28 0.51 -13.93 32.35
N ALA A 29 -0.04 -13.27 31.33
CA ALA A 29 0.76 -12.89 30.16
C ALA A 29 2.05 -12.16 30.60
N PRO A 30 3.23 -12.50 30.02
CA PRO A 30 4.47 -11.86 30.39
C PRO A 30 4.38 -10.35 30.18
N LYS A 31 4.87 -9.56 31.15
CA LYS A 31 4.92 -8.11 30.99
C LYS A 31 5.97 -7.75 29.94
N PRO A 32 5.69 -6.81 29.03
CA PRO A 32 6.69 -6.35 28.09
C PRO A 32 7.87 -5.69 28.82
N VAL A 33 9.08 -5.93 28.33
CA VAL A 33 10.31 -5.29 28.83
C VAL A 33 10.42 -3.85 28.35
N SER A 34 9.93 -3.58 27.13
CA SER A 34 9.82 -2.23 26.58
C SER A 34 8.58 -2.13 25.71
N SER A 35 8.03 -0.93 25.62
CA SER A 35 6.91 -0.56 24.74
C SER A 35 7.31 0.68 23.97
N LEU A 36 7.10 0.67 22.66
CA LEU A 36 7.31 1.80 21.77
C LEU A 36 5.97 2.21 21.16
N ASP A 37 5.45 3.36 21.57
CA ASP A 37 4.22 3.95 21.01
C ASP A 37 4.54 4.63 19.69
N VAL A 38 4.14 4.00 18.58
CA VAL A 38 4.43 4.47 17.20
C VAL A 38 3.32 5.36 16.69
N LEU A 39 2.05 4.96 16.85
CA LEU A 39 0.89 5.78 16.51
C LEU A 39 0.15 6.18 17.78
N ARG A 40 -0.09 7.49 17.95
CA ARG A 40 -0.60 8.06 19.21
C ARG A 40 -1.98 8.74 19.07
N GLY A 41 -2.83 8.17 18.23
CA GLY A 41 -4.17 8.74 18.00
C GLY A 41 -4.16 9.59 16.73
N VAL A 42 -3.88 8.96 15.59
CA VAL A 42 -3.80 9.65 14.28
C VAL A 42 -5.20 9.75 13.68
N ASP A 43 -5.54 10.95 13.23
CA ASP A 43 -6.75 11.26 12.47
C ASP A 43 -6.34 11.72 11.06
N LEU A 44 -7.08 11.30 10.04
CA LEU A 44 -6.86 11.71 8.65
C LEU A 44 -8.16 11.58 7.87
N THR A 45 -8.37 12.48 6.91
CA THR A 45 -9.49 12.41 5.97
C THR A 45 -8.93 12.53 4.54
N VAL A 46 -9.45 11.71 3.62
CA VAL A 46 -9.09 11.71 2.19
C VAL A 46 -10.39 11.76 1.39
N GLU A 47 -10.52 12.77 0.54
CA GLU A 47 -11.64 12.87 -0.41
C GLU A 47 -11.35 12.04 -1.67
N LYS A 48 -12.39 11.70 -2.41
CA LYS A 48 -12.25 10.98 -3.69
C LYS A 48 -11.49 11.83 -4.70
N GLY A 49 -10.47 11.23 -5.33
CA GLY A 49 -9.60 11.91 -6.29
C GLY A 49 -8.44 12.70 -5.64
N ASP A 50 -8.36 12.73 -4.31
CA ASP A 50 -7.24 13.39 -3.63
C ASP A 50 -5.95 12.58 -3.73
N VAL A 51 -4.84 13.32 -3.82
CA VAL A 51 -3.50 12.80 -3.59
C VAL A 51 -2.97 13.38 -2.28
N VAL A 52 -3.00 12.57 -1.22
CA VAL A 52 -2.56 12.98 0.11
C VAL A 52 -1.16 12.44 0.38
N ALA A 53 -0.19 13.32 0.66
CA ALA A 53 1.15 12.95 1.04
C ALA A 53 1.36 13.08 2.56
N ILE A 54 1.80 12.01 3.20
CA ILE A 54 2.20 12.00 4.61
C ILE A 54 3.73 12.10 4.67
N LEU A 55 4.22 13.25 5.14
CA LEU A 55 5.62 13.57 5.22
C LEU A 55 6.15 13.38 6.66
N GLY A 56 7.42 13.02 6.78
CA GLY A 56 8.08 12.91 8.08
C GLY A 56 9.37 12.09 8.04
N PRO A 57 10.21 12.15 9.09
CA PRO A 57 11.46 11.43 9.14
C PRO A 57 11.25 9.91 9.14
N SER A 58 12.31 9.17 8.78
CA SER A 58 12.31 7.70 8.88
C SER A 58 12.03 7.28 10.33
N GLY A 59 11.24 6.21 10.50
CA GLY A 59 10.84 5.71 11.82
C GLY A 59 9.70 6.48 12.52
N SER A 60 9.11 7.51 11.91
CA SER A 60 7.99 8.26 12.51
C SER A 60 6.63 7.53 12.50
N GLY A 61 6.58 6.30 11.98
CA GLY A 61 5.35 5.49 11.99
C GLY A 61 4.51 5.55 10.71
N LYS A 62 4.94 6.26 9.68
CA LYS A 62 4.19 6.42 8.40
C LYS A 62 3.82 5.08 7.74
N THR A 63 4.82 4.23 7.52
CA THR A 63 4.62 2.86 7.01
C THR A 63 3.69 2.04 7.90
N THR A 64 3.84 2.18 9.23
CA THR A 64 2.97 1.50 10.20
C THR A 64 1.51 1.96 10.05
N LEU A 65 1.29 3.26 9.84
CA LEU A 65 -0.05 3.79 9.59
C LEU A 65 -0.65 3.16 8.33
N LEU A 66 0.02 3.23 7.18
CA LEU A 66 -0.48 2.61 5.93
C LEU A 66 -0.78 1.11 6.10
N ARG A 67 0.09 0.39 6.81
CA ARG A 67 -0.11 -1.04 7.06
C ARG A 67 -1.34 -1.31 7.94
N CYS A 68 -1.59 -0.46 8.96
CA CYS A 68 -2.81 -0.55 9.76
C CYS A 68 -4.06 -0.30 8.91
N LEU A 69 -4.05 0.70 8.02
CA LEU A 69 -5.20 1.03 7.16
C LEU A 69 -5.57 -0.10 6.19
N ASN A 70 -4.61 -0.93 5.80
CA ASN A 70 -4.85 -2.09 4.93
C ASN A 70 -4.82 -3.43 5.68
N PHE A 71 -4.88 -3.39 7.04
CA PHE A 71 -4.81 -4.58 7.91
C PHE A 71 -3.61 -5.49 7.66
N LEU A 72 -2.51 -4.97 7.09
CA LEU A 72 -1.21 -5.66 7.02
C LEU A 72 -0.53 -5.67 8.40
N GLU A 73 -0.91 -4.73 9.26
CA GLU A 73 -0.60 -4.66 10.68
C GLU A 73 -1.91 -4.43 11.44
N THR A 74 -2.07 -5.02 12.62
CA THR A 74 -3.24 -4.79 13.47
C THR A 74 -3.00 -3.57 14.35
N ALA A 75 -3.83 -2.56 14.26
CA ALA A 75 -3.81 -1.43 15.18
C ALA A 75 -4.26 -1.84 16.59
N ASP A 76 -3.84 -1.10 17.62
CA ASP A 76 -4.29 -1.34 18.99
C ASP A 76 -5.64 -0.67 19.26
N ALA A 77 -5.92 0.42 18.54
CA ALA A 77 -7.21 1.14 18.56
C ALA A 77 -7.36 1.99 17.29
N GLY A 78 -8.57 2.42 17.03
CA GLY A 78 -8.93 3.36 15.96
C GLY A 78 -10.01 2.79 15.06
N THR A 79 -10.67 3.70 14.36
CA THR A 79 -11.69 3.39 13.36
C THR A 79 -11.26 3.86 11.99
N LEU A 80 -11.64 3.10 10.96
CA LEU A 80 -11.50 3.46 9.57
C LEU A 80 -12.90 3.43 8.96
N THR A 81 -13.34 4.53 8.36
CA THR A 81 -14.53 4.56 7.51
C THR A 81 -14.07 4.66 6.06
N PHE A 82 -14.52 3.75 5.22
CA PHE A 82 -14.21 3.72 3.80
C PHE A 82 -15.51 3.61 3.00
N ASP A 83 -15.77 4.60 2.17
CA ASP A 83 -16.99 4.70 1.36
C ASP A 83 -18.27 4.47 2.20
N GLY A 84 -18.32 5.08 3.38
CA GLY A 84 -19.43 4.96 4.35
C GLY A 84 -19.45 3.67 5.18
N GLU A 85 -18.62 2.67 4.90
CA GLU A 85 -18.51 1.45 5.71
C GLU A 85 -17.44 1.63 6.81
N ALA A 86 -17.81 1.40 8.07
CA ALA A 86 -16.93 1.55 9.22
C ALA A 86 -16.24 0.22 9.59
N PHE A 87 -14.95 0.29 9.91
CA PHE A 87 -14.09 -0.81 10.31
C PHE A 87 -13.41 -0.49 11.64
N ASP A 88 -13.48 -1.39 12.62
CA ASP A 88 -12.64 -1.35 13.82
C ASP A 88 -11.25 -1.89 13.47
N LEU A 89 -10.22 -1.04 13.49
CA LEU A 89 -8.84 -1.42 13.09
C LEU A 89 -8.18 -2.44 14.03
N ALA A 90 -8.71 -2.57 15.26
CA ALA A 90 -8.22 -3.54 16.25
C ALA A 90 -8.95 -4.89 16.17
N ARG A 91 -10.21 -4.91 15.68
CA ARG A 91 -11.11 -6.07 15.82
C ARG A 91 -11.85 -6.48 14.56
N ALA A 92 -11.52 -5.93 13.39
CA ALA A 92 -12.19 -6.28 12.14
C ALA A 92 -12.08 -7.78 11.85
N ASP A 93 -13.18 -8.39 11.43
CA ASP A 93 -13.23 -9.77 11.01
C ASP A 93 -12.62 -9.98 9.60
N ARG A 94 -12.31 -11.23 9.26
CA ARG A 94 -11.69 -11.59 7.99
C ARG A 94 -12.53 -11.20 6.76
N ALA A 95 -13.85 -11.24 6.87
CA ALA A 95 -14.73 -10.90 5.75
C ALA A 95 -14.72 -9.39 5.49
N SER A 96 -14.78 -8.57 6.54
CA SER A 96 -14.65 -7.11 6.47
C SER A 96 -13.30 -6.69 5.89
N ILE A 97 -12.21 -7.28 6.39
CA ILE A 97 -10.86 -7.04 5.84
C ILE A 97 -10.80 -7.41 4.34
N ALA A 98 -11.38 -8.53 3.94
CA ALA A 98 -11.40 -8.94 2.54
C ALA A 98 -12.24 -8.00 1.66
N ARG A 99 -13.34 -7.42 2.19
CA ARG A 99 -14.12 -6.39 1.47
C ARG A 99 -13.30 -5.14 1.22
N LEU A 100 -12.65 -4.60 2.27
CA LEU A 100 -11.80 -3.42 2.15
C LEU A 100 -10.66 -3.65 1.16
N ARG A 101 -9.93 -4.77 1.27
CA ARG A 101 -8.81 -5.09 0.39
C ARG A 101 -9.19 -5.30 -1.08
N ARG A 102 -10.45 -5.56 -1.40
CA ARG A 102 -10.92 -5.60 -2.78
C ARG A 102 -11.02 -4.22 -3.42
N LYS A 103 -11.24 -3.18 -2.59
CA LYS A 103 -11.37 -1.78 -2.99
C LYS A 103 -10.06 -0.99 -2.89
N THR A 104 -9.04 -1.55 -2.25
CA THR A 104 -7.78 -0.87 -1.97
C THR A 104 -6.60 -1.64 -2.55
N ALA A 105 -5.55 -0.93 -2.95
CA ALA A 105 -4.29 -1.55 -3.36
C ALA A 105 -3.12 -0.97 -2.58
N PHE A 106 -2.02 -1.74 -2.50
CA PHE A 106 -0.83 -1.36 -1.77
C PHE A 106 0.42 -1.54 -2.65
N VAL A 107 1.20 -0.47 -2.77
CA VAL A 107 2.49 -0.45 -3.47
C VAL A 107 3.58 -0.28 -2.42
N PHE A 108 4.46 -1.29 -2.32
CA PHE A 108 5.50 -1.38 -1.31
C PHE A 108 6.79 -0.70 -1.77
N GLN A 109 7.61 -0.27 -0.83
CA GLN A 109 8.94 0.28 -1.05
C GLN A 109 9.87 -0.67 -1.83
N ASN A 110 9.85 -1.96 -1.54
CA ASN A 110 10.71 -2.99 -2.12
C ASN A 110 10.04 -3.78 -3.27
N TYR A 111 9.10 -3.17 -4.02
CA TYR A 111 8.38 -3.73 -5.16
C TYR A 111 7.59 -5.02 -4.85
N ASN A 112 8.13 -5.94 -4.06
CA ASN A 112 7.55 -7.23 -3.65
C ASN A 112 7.02 -8.06 -4.85
N LEU A 113 7.80 -8.12 -5.94
CA LEU A 113 7.49 -8.94 -7.09
C LEU A 113 7.85 -10.40 -6.84
N PHE A 114 7.04 -11.30 -7.40
CA PHE A 114 7.36 -12.74 -7.44
C PHE A 114 8.55 -12.95 -8.39
N ARG A 115 9.69 -13.38 -7.87
CA ARG A 115 10.95 -13.51 -8.61
C ARG A 115 10.90 -14.57 -9.73
N ASN A 116 10.05 -15.57 -9.57
CA ASN A 116 9.84 -16.69 -10.51
C ASN A 116 8.69 -16.47 -11.49
N LYS A 117 8.15 -15.24 -11.57
CA LYS A 117 7.06 -14.85 -12.47
C LYS A 117 7.50 -13.69 -13.36
N THR A 118 6.99 -13.65 -14.59
CA THR A 118 7.21 -12.53 -15.51
C THR A 118 6.48 -11.27 -15.03
N ALA A 119 6.71 -10.12 -15.66
CA ALA A 119 5.99 -8.88 -15.37
C ALA A 119 4.48 -9.08 -15.51
N LEU A 120 4.02 -9.66 -16.63
CA LEU A 120 2.60 -9.94 -16.85
C LEU A 120 2.02 -10.86 -15.78
N GLN A 121 2.75 -11.95 -15.45
CA GLN A 121 2.31 -12.87 -14.41
C GLN A 121 2.25 -12.23 -13.01
N ASN A 122 3.17 -11.31 -12.71
CA ASN A 122 3.12 -10.53 -11.46
C ASN A 122 1.87 -9.65 -11.37
N VAL A 123 1.49 -9.03 -12.49
CA VAL A 123 0.29 -8.17 -12.56
C VAL A 123 -0.99 -9.00 -12.45
N THR A 124 -1.04 -10.17 -13.09
CA THR A 124 -2.26 -10.97 -13.22
C THR A 124 -2.50 -11.96 -12.10
N GLU A 125 -1.51 -12.26 -11.26
CA GLU A 125 -1.59 -13.28 -10.21
C GLU A 125 -2.78 -13.09 -9.28
N GLY A 126 -2.99 -11.87 -8.81
CA GLY A 126 -4.12 -11.56 -7.92
C GLY A 126 -5.48 -11.79 -8.58
N LEU A 127 -5.61 -11.50 -9.88
CA LEU A 127 -6.82 -11.73 -10.65
C LEU A 127 -7.12 -13.23 -10.79
N ILE A 128 -6.10 -14.01 -11.14
CA ILE A 128 -6.22 -15.44 -11.39
C ILE A 128 -6.45 -16.21 -10.09
N VAL A 129 -5.61 -15.98 -9.07
CA VAL A 129 -5.60 -16.77 -7.85
C VAL A 129 -6.69 -16.32 -6.87
N ALA A 130 -6.80 -15.02 -6.60
CA ALA A 130 -7.71 -14.49 -5.59
C ALA A 130 -9.13 -14.25 -6.14
N ARG A 131 -9.23 -13.71 -7.38
CA ARG A 131 -10.53 -13.43 -8.01
C ARG A 131 -11.07 -14.57 -8.88
N LYS A 132 -10.27 -15.64 -9.09
CA LYS A 132 -10.62 -16.81 -9.94
C LYS A 132 -10.96 -16.43 -11.38
N MET A 133 -10.38 -15.34 -11.87
CA MET A 133 -10.59 -14.84 -13.23
C MET A 133 -9.95 -15.78 -14.26
N PRO A 134 -10.57 -16.04 -15.42
CA PRO A 134 -9.95 -16.78 -16.51
C PRO A 134 -8.62 -16.14 -16.95
N LYS A 135 -7.61 -16.99 -17.24
CA LYS A 135 -6.25 -16.54 -17.55
C LYS A 135 -6.18 -15.58 -18.75
N ASN A 136 -6.97 -15.84 -19.80
CA ASN A 136 -7.05 -14.99 -20.98
C ASN A 136 -7.57 -13.58 -20.65
N GLU A 137 -8.61 -13.48 -19.85
CA GLU A 137 -9.19 -12.23 -19.39
C GLU A 137 -8.21 -11.47 -18.48
N ALA A 138 -7.63 -12.17 -17.50
CA ALA A 138 -6.62 -11.59 -16.61
C ALA A 138 -5.41 -11.06 -17.41
N ASN A 139 -4.95 -11.79 -18.42
CA ASN A 139 -3.83 -11.36 -19.27
C ASN A 139 -4.18 -10.12 -20.09
N ALA A 140 -5.39 -10.00 -20.60
CA ALA A 140 -5.82 -8.80 -21.31
C ALA A 140 -5.81 -7.57 -20.39
N ILE A 141 -6.30 -7.70 -19.16
CA ILE A 141 -6.22 -6.64 -18.14
C ILE A 141 -4.76 -6.33 -17.80
N GLY A 142 -3.95 -7.37 -17.58
CA GLY A 142 -2.54 -7.22 -17.23
C GLY A 142 -1.74 -6.48 -18.30
N MET A 143 -1.94 -6.81 -19.57
CA MET A 143 -1.30 -6.12 -20.70
C MET A 143 -1.68 -4.65 -20.76
N LYS A 144 -2.97 -4.33 -20.59
CA LYS A 144 -3.45 -2.94 -20.54
C LYS A 144 -2.81 -2.16 -19.39
N MET A 145 -2.61 -2.79 -18.22
CA MET A 145 -1.95 -2.14 -17.09
C MET A 145 -0.45 -1.98 -17.31
N LEU A 146 0.22 -2.94 -17.95
CA LEU A 146 1.63 -2.79 -18.34
C LEU A 146 1.82 -1.70 -19.40
N GLU A 147 0.92 -1.60 -20.38
CA GLU A 147 0.92 -0.51 -21.34
C GLU A 147 0.77 0.86 -20.66
N LYS A 148 -0.16 0.97 -19.71
CA LYS A 148 -0.40 2.20 -18.92
C LYS A 148 0.84 2.68 -18.16
N VAL A 149 1.71 1.78 -17.72
CA VAL A 149 2.97 2.12 -17.03
C VAL A 149 4.19 2.11 -17.97
N GLY A 150 3.97 1.98 -19.30
CA GLY A 150 5.02 2.01 -20.33
C GLY A 150 5.94 0.78 -20.33
N LEU A 151 5.38 -0.42 -20.06
CA LEU A 151 6.13 -1.69 -19.97
C LEU A 151 5.49 -2.83 -20.77
N ALA A 152 4.67 -2.54 -21.78
CA ALA A 152 4.03 -3.57 -22.61
C ALA A 152 5.07 -4.47 -23.30
N ASP A 153 6.20 -3.91 -23.77
CA ASP A 153 7.31 -4.61 -24.40
C ASP A 153 8.13 -5.46 -23.42
N ARG A 154 7.88 -5.35 -22.13
CA ARG A 154 8.56 -6.06 -21.05
C ARG A 154 7.66 -7.10 -20.34
N ALA A 155 6.52 -7.43 -20.92
CA ALA A 155 5.53 -8.34 -20.31
C ALA A 155 6.12 -9.72 -19.93
N ASP A 156 7.05 -10.25 -20.74
CA ASP A 156 7.67 -11.55 -20.55
C ASP A 156 8.98 -11.51 -19.73
N TYR A 157 9.41 -10.32 -19.27
CA TYR A 157 10.64 -10.16 -18.50
C TYR A 157 10.40 -10.57 -17.04
N TYR A 158 11.39 -11.26 -16.47
CA TYR A 158 11.44 -11.55 -15.05
C TYR A 158 11.99 -10.34 -14.26
N PRO A 159 11.67 -10.20 -12.95
CA PRO A 159 12.13 -9.07 -12.15
C PRO A 159 13.64 -8.80 -12.22
N ARG A 160 14.46 -9.87 -12.27
CA ARG A 160 15.94 -9.76 -12.41
C ARG A 160 16.42 -9.08 -13.70
N GLN A 161 15.57 -9.00 -14.71
CA GLN A 161 15.87 -8.41 -16.03
C GLN A 161 15.35 -6.96 -16.14
N LEU A 162 14.70 -6.47 -15.08
CA LEU A 162 14.09 -5.15 -15.00
C LEU A 162 14.91 -4.24 -14.07
N SER A 163 15.05 -2.95 -14.42
CA SER A 163 15.59 -1.93 -13.51
C SER A 163 14.71 -1.76 -12.29
N GLY A 164 15.21 -1.12 -11.23
CA GLY A 164 14.42 -0.79 -10.04
C GLY A 164 13.15 -0.01 -10.37
N GLY A 165 13.26 1.04 -11.20
CA GLY A 165 12.12 1.84 -11.65
C GLY A 165 11.12 1.02 -12.48
N GLN A 166 11.59 0.11 -13.34
CA GLN A 166 10.73 -0.82 -14.09
C GLN A 166 10.01 -1.79 -13.13
N GLN A 167 10.71 -2.36 -12.13
CA GLN A 167 10.09 -3.23 -11.13
C GLN A 167 9.01 -2.49 -10.33
N GLN A 168 9.25 -1.23 -9.96
CA GLN A 168 8.26 -0.41 -9.27
C GLN A 168 7.05 -0.12 -10.16
N ARG A 169 7.26 0.18 -11.44
CA ARG A 169 6.15 0.36 -12.39
C ARG A 169 5.34 -0.92 -12.59
N VAL A 170 5.97 -2.11 -12.60
CA VAL A 170 5.24 -3.40 -12.57
C VAL A 170 4.42 -3.55 -11.27
N ALA A 171 4.96 -3.14 -10.11
CA ALA A 171 4.21 -3.16 -8.85
C ALA A 171 3.01 -2.21 -8.87
N ILE A 172 3.12 -1.04 -9.51
CA ILE A 172 2.00 -0.12 -9.74
C ILE A 172 0.98 -0.75 -10.70
N ALA A 173 1.41 -1.35 -11.82
CA ALA A 173 0.51 -2.04 -12.75
C ALA A 173 -0.26 -3.19 -12.06
N ARG A 174 0.40 -3.94 -11.18
CA ARG A 174 -0.23 -4.97 -10.34
C ARG A 174 -1.31 -4.39 -9.42
N ALA A 175 -1.05 -3.25 -8.80
CA ALA A 175 -2.01 -2.54 -7.98
C ALA A 175 -3.22 -2.09 -8.80
N LEU A 176 -3.00 -1.48 -9.95
CA LEU A 176 -4.05 -1.01 -10.87
C LEU A 176 -4.92 -2.14 -11.43
N ALA A 177 -4.34 -3.32 -11.69
CA ALA A 177 -5.07 -4.47 -12.22
C ALA A 177 -6.20 -4.94 -11.29
N SER A 178 -6.12 -4.64 -10.00
CA SER A 178 -7.18 -4.92 -9.05
C SER A 178 -8.35 -3.93 -9.10
N ASP A 179 -8.30 -2.92 -9.95
CA ASP A 179 -9.31 -1.85 -10.06
C ASP A 179 -9.64 -1.21 -8.69
N PRO A 180 -8.64 -0.64 -8.01
CA PRO A 180 -8.83 -0.11 -6.67
C PRO A 180 -9.47 1.28 -6.69
N GLU A 181 -10.20 1.61 -5.64
CA GLU A 181 -10.73 2.96 -5.42
C GLU A 181 -9.66 3.89 -4.81
N ILE A 182 -8.69 3.33 -4.06
CA ILE A 182 -7.55 4.04 -3.49
C ILE A 182 -6.28 3.19 -3.57
N ILE A 183 -5.14 3.83 -3.81
CA ILE A 183 -3.82 3.19 -3.78
C ILE A 183 -2.99 3.78 -2.63
N TYR A 184 -2.47 2.91 -1.77
CA TYR A 184 -1.51 3.24 -0.72
C TYR A 184 -0.09 3.04 -1.26
N PHE A 185 0.74 4.09 -1.22
CA PHE A 185 2.14 4.06 -1.62
C PHE A 185 3.05 4.21 -0.40
N ASP A 186 3.82 3.18 -0.11
CA ASP A 186 4.80 3.16 0.99
C ASP A 186 6.19 3.43 0.43
N GLU A 187 6.65 4.68 0.49
CA GLU A 187 7.96 5.17 0.02
C GLU A 187 8.30 4.69 -1.41
N PRO A 188 7.48 4.96 -2.44
CA PRO A 188 7.58 4.30 -3.74
C PRO A 188 8.85 4.62 -4.54
N THR A 189 9.63 5.62 -4.13
CA THR A 189 10.86 6.06 -4.82
C THR A 189 12.13 5.89 -4.00
N SER A 190 12.03 5.59 -2.70
CA SER A 190 13.17 5.59 -1.78
C SER A 190 14.24 4.51 -2.06
N ALA A 191 13.89 3.46 -2.79
CA ALA A 191 14.80 2.39 -3.21
C ALA A 191 15.35 2.58 -4.65
N LEU A 192 15.14 3.77 -5.24
CA LEU A 192 15.50 4.08 -6.63
C LEU A 192 16.61 5.13 -6.71
N ASP A 193 17.42 4.99 -7.76
CA ASP A 193 18.33 6.06 -8.17
C ASP A 193 17.53 7.30 -8.65
N PRO A 194 18.08 8.52 -8.49
CA PRO A 194 17.38 9.75 -8.87
C PRO A 194 16.86 9.79 -10.31
N GLU A 195 17.59 9.19 -11.25
CA GLU A 195 17.19 9.11 -12.67
C GLU A 195 15.92 8.25 -12.85
N LEU A 196 15.81 7.13 -12.11
CA LEU A 196 14.68 6.21 -12.19
C LEU A 196 13.46 6.72 -11.41
N THR A 197 13.66 7.58 -10.42
CA THR A 197 12.58 8.23 -9.65
C THR A 197 11.64 9.00 -10.55
N GLY A 198 12.18 9.72 -11.56
CA GLY A 198 11.39 10.51 -12.50
C GLY A 198 10.33 9.70 -13.28
N GLU A 199 10.66 8.48 -13.69
CA GLU A 199 9.74 7.60 -14.42
C GLU A 199 8.57 7.12 -13.56
N VAL A 200 8.83 6.78 -12.29
CA VAL A 200 7.78 6.37 -11.35
C VAL A 200 6.86 7.54 -11.00
N LEU A 201 7.44 8.72 -10.75
CA LEU A 201 6.66 9.93 -10.49
C LEU A 201 5.82 10.36 -11.69
N ALA A 202 6.29 10.15 -12.91
CA ALA A 202 5.51 10.42 -14.13
C ALA A 202 4.24 9.54 -14.17
N VAL A 203 4.36 8.24 -13.89
CA VAL A 203 3.19 7.34 -13.79
C VAL A 203 2.24 7.80 -12.67
N MET A 204 2.76 8.15 -11.49
CA MET A 204 1.91 8.63 -10.39
C MET A 204 1.19 9.94 -10.73
N ARG A 205 1.86 10.87 -11.44
CA ARG A 205 1.22 12.12 -11.94
C ARG A 205 0.10 11.82 -12.92
N GLN A 206 0.32 10.91 -13.85
CA GLN A 206 -0.73 10.49 -14.77
C GLN A 206 -1.94 9.93 -14.02
N LEU A 207 -1.73 9.07 -13.03
CA LEU A 207 -2.82 8.52 -12.20
C LEU A 207 -3.57 9.62 -11.43
N ALA A 208 -2.86 10.61 -10.90
CA ALA A 208 -3.47 11.77 -10.23
C ALA A 208 -4.36 12.57 -11.19
N GLN A 209 -3.88 12.84 -12.42
CA GLN A 209 -4.64 13.53 -13.46
C GLN A 209 -5.89 12.75 -13.91
N GLU A 210 -5.86 11.43 -13.84
CA GLU A 210 -7.01 10.56 -14.11
C GLU A 210 -7.99 10.48 -12.92
N GLY A 211 -7.73 11.19 -11.82
CA GLY A 211 -8.59 11.22 -10.63
C GLY A 211 -8.44 10.02 -9.69
N MET A 212 -7.33 9.27 -9.79
CA MET A 212 -7.04 8.18 -8.85
C MET A 212 -6.78 8.74 -7.45
N THR A 213 -7.50 8.23 -6.45
CA THR A 213 -7.24 8.56 -5.06
C THR A 213 -5.96 7.89 -4.57
N MET A 214 -5.05 8.64 -3.98
CA MET A 214 -3.77 8.11 -3.53
C MET A 214 -3.40 8.62 -2.14
N LEU A 215 -2.90 7.73 -1.29
CA LEU A 215 -2.27 8.07 -0.02
C LEU A 215 -0.79 7.65 -0.08
N VAL A 216 0.10 8.62 -0.08
CA VAL A 216 1.54 8.44 -0.30
C VAL A 216 2.30 8.74 0.97
N VAL A 217 3.14 7.82 1.40
CA VAL A 217 4.09 8.03 2.49
C VAL A 217 5.48 8.22 1.90
N THR A 218 6.16 9.29 2.29
CA THR A 218 7.51 9.61 1.82
C THR A 218 8.27 10.45 2.85
N HIS A 219 9.59 10.43 2.75
CA HIS A 219 10.47 11.38 3.43
C HIS A 219 11.00 12.47 2.49
N GLU A 220 10.73 12.38 1.19
CA GLU A 220 11.14 13.34 0.16
C GLU A 220 10.06 14.42 -0.03
N THR A 221 10.33 15.64 0.42
CA THR A 221 9.35 16.74 0.35
C THR A 221 9.18 17.31 -1.06
N VAL A 222 10.23 17.33 -1.87
CA VAL A 222 10.24 18.04 -3.18
C VAL A 222 9.52 17.25 -4.28
N SER A 223 9.55 15.92 -4.23
CA SER A 223 9.07 15.07 -5.34
C SER A 223 7.55 15.01 -5.46
N TYR A 224 6.80 15.32 -4.39
CA TYR A 224 5.35 15.10 -4.30
C TYR A 224 4.50 16.37 -4.25
N THR A 225 5.08 17.56 -4.02
CA THR A 225 4.37 18.86 -4.07
C THR A 225 3.78 19.16 -5.45
N HIS A 226 4.34 18.60 -6.51
CA HIS A 226 3.87 18.74 -7.89
C HIS A 226 2.83 17.69 -8.34
N LEU A 227 2.40 16.77 -7.47
CA LEU A 227 1.32 15.82 -7.79
C LEU A 227 -0.06 16.47 -7.70
N ARG A 228 -0.21 17.58 -6.99
CA ARG A 228 -1.42 18.38 -6.95
C ARG A 228 -1.35 19.50 -8.00
N ALA A 229 -1.95 19.30 -9.16
CA ALA A 229 -2.31 20.37 -10.07
C ALA A 229 -3.75 20.81 -9.74
N HIS A 230 -3.94 21.49 -8.62
CA HIS A 230 -5.05 22.46 -8.41
C HIS A 230 -4.73 23.23 -7.14
N GLU A 231 -4.03 24.35 -7.32
CA GLU A 231 -4.11 25.45 -6.38
C GLU A 231 -5.46 26.16 -6.61
N THR A 232 -6.25 26.25 -5.56
CA THR A 232 -7.25 27.31 -5.44
C THR A 232 -6.67 28.42 -4.60
#